data_8a49cd74dd4ca591fceb91063337eb8f
#
_entry.id   8a49cd74dd4ca591fceb91063337eb8f
#
_cell.length_a   1.000
_cell.length_b   1.000
_cell.length_c   1.000
_cell.angle_alpha   90.00
_cell.angle_beta   90.00
_cell.angle_gamma   90.00
#
_symmetry.space_group_name_H-M   'P 1'
#
loop_
_entity.id
_entity.type
_entity.pdbx_description
1 polymer ?
#
loop_
_entity_poly.entity_id
_entity_poly.type
_entity_poly.pdbx_seq_one_letter_code
_entity_poly.pdbx_strand_id
1 'polypeptide(L)'
;MLSNTYAKVVPLLKEKKFNIDVDAFFNFLLKYKSGEYIYPSALHRKLGIDIKIIYEILELYVELGILEQWLEIYCPNCSKFTGQCFNNVQAIPDEVNCLHCGEDIEHSLKNAIVIYRIL
;
A
#
# COMPACT_ATOMS: atom_id res chain seq x y z
N MET A 1 4.50 11.42 17.02
CA MET A 1 3.30 11.01 16.34
C MET A 1 3.54 10.90 14.86
N LEU A 2 2.56 10.39 14.12
CA LEU A 2 2.68 10.18 12.67
C LEU A 2 3.04 11.46 11.92
N SER A 3 2.42 12.59 12.27
CA SER A 3 2.70 13.88 11.61
C SER A 3 4.16 14.29 11.75
N ASN A 4 4.75 14.13 12.92
CA ASN A 4 6.16 14.44 13.15
C ASN A 4 7.08 13.47 12.39
N THR A 5 6.69 12.20 12.31
CA THR A 5 7.43 11.18 11.58
C THR A 5 7.43 11.48 10.09
N TYR A 6 6.27 11.84 9.54
CA TYR A 6 6.16 12.22 8.14
C TYR A 6 6.97 13.49 7.82
N ALA A 7 6.98 14.45 8.74
CA ALA A 7 7.77 15.67 8.56
C ALA A 7 9.28 15.37 8.43
N LYS A 8 9.77 14.32 9.09
CA LYS A 8 11.16 13.88 8.95
C LYS A 8 11.42 13.21 7.61
N VAL A 9 10.40 12.62 7.00
CA VAL A 9 10.52 11.92 5.73
C VAL A 9 10.57 12.89 4.54
N VAL A 10 9.86 14.02 4.60
CA VAL A 10 9.79 14.98 3.51
C VAL A 10 11.17 15.42 3.01
N PRO A 11 12.15 15.81 3.87
CA PRO A 11 13.48 16.16 3.38
C PRO A 11 14.18 15.00 2.67
N LEU A 12 13.99 13.76 3.15
CA LEU A 12 14.58 12.57 2.52
C LEU A 12 14.00 12.32 1.14
N LEU A 13 12.72 12.53 0.96
CA LEU A 13 12.06 12.40 -0.34
C LEU A 13 12.58 13.45 -1.32
N LYS A 14 12.78 14.68 -0.87
CA LYS A 14 13.35 15.76 -1.68
C LYS A 14 14.81 15.45 -2.03
N GLU A 15 15.58 14.90 -1.12
CA GLU A 15 16.96 14.50 -1.34
C GLU A 15 17.07 13.40 -2.41
N LYS A 16 16.12 12.47 -2.43
CA LYS A 16 16.06 11.42 -3.45
C LYS A 16 15.67 11.94 -4.83
N LYS A 17 15.33 13.23 -4.93
CA LYS A 17 14.99 13.91 -6.20
C LYS A 17 13.84 13.27 -6.97
N PHE A 18 12.80 12.81 -6.26
CA PHE A 18 11.58 12.37 -6.91
C PHE A 18 10.94 13.57 -7.64
N ASN A 19 10.54 13.35 -8.89
CA ASN A 19 9.90 14.39 -9.69
C ASN A 19 8.39 14.42 -9.39
N ILE A 20 8.06 14.80 -8.16
CA ILE A 20 6.67 14.85 -7.67
C ILE A 20 6.50 16.04 -6.72
N ASP A 21 5.25 16.40 -6.47
CA ASP A 21 4.92 17.33 -5.38
C ASP A 21 4.96 16.58 -4.06
N VAL A 22 6.10 16.63 -3.39
CA VAL A 22 6.34 15.92 -2.12
C VAL A 22 5.39 16.42 -1.03
N ASP A 23 5.09 17.72 -1.02
CA ASP A 23 4.20 18.30 -0.01
C ASP A 23 2.76 17.81 -0.18
N ALA A 24 2.29 17.71 -1.43
CA ALA A 24 0.96 17.16 -1.70
C ALA A 24 0.87 15.69 -1.30
N PHE A 25 1.90 14.91 -1.57
CA PHE A 25 1.97 13.51 -1.18
C PHE A 25 1.93 13.37 0.35
N PHE A 26 2.76 14.14 1.04
CA PHE A 26 2.80 14.17 2.49
C PHE A 26 1.45 14.54 3.11
N ASN A 27 0.82 15.61 2.61
CA ASN A 27 -0.49 16.07 3.10
C ASN A 27 -1.57 15.02 2.88
N PHE A 28 -1.52 14.30 1.77
CA PHE A 28 -2.45 13.21 1.51
C PHE A 28 -2.30 12.10 2.54
N LEU A 29 -1.07 11.71 2.86
CA LEU A 29 -0.80 10.66 3.85
C LEU A 29 -1.23 11.04 5.27
N LEU A 30 -1.20 12.33 5.60
CA LEU A 30 -1.64 12.80 6.92
C LEU A 30 -3.12 12.52 7.20
N LYS A 31 -3.92 12.26 6.18
CA LYS A 31 -5.34 11.93 6.33
C LYS A 31 -5.55 10.51 6.84
N TYR A 32 -4.54 9.66 6.73
CA TYR A 32 -4.62 8.28 7.21
C TYR A 32 -4.33 8.20 8.70
N LYS A 33 -5.01 7.30 9.38
CA LYS A 33 -4.84 7.02 10.80
C LYS A 33 -4.05 5.73 11.00
N SER A 34 -3.44 5.58 12.16
CA SER A 34 -2.76 4.35 12.55
C SER A 34 -3.68 3.14 12.34
N GLY A 35 -3.16 2.10 11.71
CA GLY A 35 -3.89 0.88 11.41
C GLY A 35 -4.64 0.88 10.08
N GLU A 36 -4.78 2.04 9.44
CA GLU A 36 -5.42 2.09 8.12
C GLU A 36 -4.49 1.59 7.02
N TYR A 37 -5.09 1.07 5.96
CA TYR A 37 -4.35 0.57 4.80
C TYR A 37 -4.26 1.62 3.70
N ILE A 38 -3.10 1.68 3.06
CA ILE A 38 -2.84 2.53 1.90
C ILE A 38 -2.77 1.65 0.66
N TYR A 39 -3.60 1.97 -0.32
CA TYR A 39 -3.62 1.30 -1.62
C TYR A 39 -2.87 2.16 -2.63
N PRO A 40 -1.70 1.69 -3.13
CA PRO A 40 -0.91 2.49 -4.08
C PRO A 40 -1.70 2.93 -5.30
N SER A 41 -2.63 2.12 -5.81
CA SER A 41 -3.48 2.49 -6.93
C SER A 41 -4.37 3.69 -6.62
N ALA A 42 -4.83 3.82 -5.37
CA ALA A 42 -5.63 4.97 -4.94
C ALA A 42 -4.80 6.26 -4.95
N LEU A 43 -3.55 6.18 -4.47
CA LEU A 43 -2.62 7.31 -4.52
C LEU A 43 -2.34 7.73 -5.96
N HIS A 44 -2.12 6.76 -6.84
CA HIS A 44 -1.90 7.01 -8.26
C HIS A 44 -3.08 7.78 -8.88
N ARG A 45 -4.31 7.35 -8.61
CA ARG A 45 -5.52 7.99 -9.15
C ARG A 45 -5.73 9.40 -8.58
N LYS A 46 -5.47 9.58 -7.30
CA LYS A 46 -5.72 10.85 -6.60
C LYS A 46 -4.66 11.90 -6.90
N LEU A 47 -3.41 11.51 -6.99
CA LEU A 47 -2.28 12.43 -7.09
C LEU A 47 -1.69 12.51 -8.49
N GLY A 48 -2.06 11.61 -9.39
CA GLY A 48 -1.53 11.60 -10.76
C GLY A 48 -0.05 11.24 -10.83
N ILE A 49 0.48 10.58 -9.81
CA ILE A 49 1.88 10.18 -9.74
C ILE A 49 2.04 8.78 -10.33
N ASP A 50 3.13 8.55 -11.06
CA ASP A 50 3.45 7.25 -11.63
C ASP A 50 3.47 6.18 -10.53
N ILE A 51 2.87 5.01 -10.80
CA ILE A 51 2.72 3.94 -9.81
C ILE A 51 4.05 3.42 -9.30
N LYS A 52 5.08 3.37 -10.15
CA LYS A 52 6.43 2.93 -9.74
C LYS A 52 7.03 3.87 -8.71
N ILE A 53 6.85 5.17 -8.92
CA ILE A 53 7.34 6.19 -7.99
C ILE A 53 6.62 6.08 -6.65
N ILE A 54 5.31 5.86 -6.68
CA ILE A 54 4.52 5.66 -5.46
C ILE A 54 5.07 4.47 -4.66
N TYR A 55 5.32 3.33 -5.30
CA TYR A 55 5.90 2.16 -4.62
C TYR A 55 7.27 2.47 -4.04
N GLU A 56 8.14 3.17 -4.78
CA GLU A 56 9.46 3.55 -4.28
C GLU A 56 9.37 4.41 -3.01
N ILE A 57 8.46 5.38 -3.00
CA ILE A 57 8.26 6.25 -1.84
C ILE A 57 7.71 5.45 -0.65
N LEU A 58 6.71 4.61 -0.88
CA LEU A 58 6.11 3.82 0.20
C LEU A 58 7.10 2.80 0.78
N GLU A 59 7.96 2.21 -0.06
CA GLU A 59 9.03 1.33 0.42
C GLU A 59 10.03 2.08 1.29
N LEU A 60 10.35 3.34 0.94
CA LEU A 60 11.18 4.18 1.79
C LEU A 60 10.53 4.38 3.17
N TYR A 61 9.22 4.59 3.21
CA TYR A 61 8.48 4.73 4.47
C TYR A 61 8.52 3.44 5.29
N VAL A 62 8.50 2.29 4.63
CA VAL A 62 8.66 0.99 5.31
C VAL A 62 10.04 0.90 5.95
N GLU A 63 11.10 1.28 5.23
CA GLU A 63 12.47 1.28 5.75
C GLU A 63 12.61 2.19 6.97
N LEU A 64 11.85 3.27 7.02
CA LEU A 64 11.87 4.24 8.12
C LEU A 64 10.97 3.83 9.29
N GLY A 65 10.28 2.70 9.19
CA GLY A 65 9.44 2.19 10.27
C GLY A 65 8.09 2.90 10.43
N ILE A 66 7.66 3.63 9.41
CA ILE A 66 6.37 4.35 9.41
C ILE A 66 5.24 3.47 8.92
N LEU A 67 5.52 2.64 7.92
CA LEU A 67 4.58 1.73 7.29
C LEU A 67 5.05 0.30 7.41
N GLU A 68 4.12 -0.64 7.36
CA GLU A 68 4.47 -2.04 7.13
C GLU A 68 3.81 -2.53 5.85
N GLN A 69 4.47 -3.44 5.16
CA GLN A 69 4.01 -4.01 3.91
C GLN A 69 3.03 -5.15 4.18
N TRP A 70 1.93 -5.17 3.44
CA TRP A 70 0.95 -6.25 3.47
C TRP A 70 0.64 -6.70 2.06
N LEU A 71 0.02 -7.87 1.94
CA LEU A 71 -0.39 -8.44 0.66
C LEU A 71 -1.88 -8.72 0.76
N GLU A 72 -2.66 -8.11 -0.11
CA GLU A 72 -4.10 -8.39 -0.19
C GLU A 72 -4.40 -9.14 -1.48
N ILE A 73 -5.26 -10.14 -1.38
CA ILE A 73 -5.61 -10.97 -2.53
C ILE A 73 -6.74 -10.30 -3.28
N TYR A 74 -6.53 -10.09 -4.58
CA TYR A 74 -7.50 -9.53 -5.49
C TYR A 74 -8.32 -10.65 -6.12
N CYS A 75 -9.64 -10.46 -6.21
CA CYS A 75 -10.52 -11.45 -6.83
C CYS A 75 -10.75 -11.11 -8.31
N PRO A 76 -10.26 -11.94 -9.23
CA PRO A 76 -10.49 -11.72 -10.65
C PRO A 76 -11.95 -11.94 -11.06
N ASN A 77 -12.71 -12.69 -10.28
CA ASN A 77 -14.11 -12.99 -10.58
C ASN A 77 -15.03 -11.77 -10.37
N CYS A 78 -14.93 -11.11 -9.21
CA CYS A 78 -15.77 -9.95 -8.92
C CYS A 78 -15.04 -8.61 -9.08
N SER A 79 -13.74 -8.64 -9.43
CA SER A 79 -12.90 -7.45 -9.63
C SER A 79 -12.76 -6.56 -8.40
N LYS A 80 -12.79 -7.16 -7.23
CA LYS A 80 -12.60 -6.48 -5.93
C LYS A 80 -11.57 -7.21 -5.11
N PHE A 81 -11.02 -6.52 -4.09
CA PHE A 81 -10.18 -7.19 -3.10
C PHE A 81 -11.02 -8.17 -2.30
N THR A 82 -10.43 -9.33 -1.99
CA THR A 82 -11.14 -10.42 -1.30
C THR A 82 -11.44 -10.14 0.17
N GLY A 83 -10.73 -9.18 0.78
CA GLY A 83 -10.76 -8.97 2.22
C GLY A 83 -9.73 -9.82 2.97
N GLN A 84 -8.95 -10.64 2.26
CA GLN A 84 -7.92 -11.49 2.86
C GLN A 84 -6.54 -10.85 2.71
N CYS A 85 -5.92 -10.48 3.84
CA CYS A 85 -4.61 -9.83 3.87
C CYS A 85 -3.58 -10.70 4.59
N PHE A 86 -2.34 -10.68 4.09
CA PHE A 86 -1.25 -11.46 4.65
C PHE A 86 0.00 -10.57 4.76
N ASN A 87 0.80 -10.78 5.81
CA ASN A 87 1.98 -9.94 6.05
C ASN A 87 3.25 -10.44 5.37
N ASN A 88 3.22 -11.62 4.77
CA ASN A 88 4.34 -12.14 3.98
C ASN A 88 3.85 -13.20 2.99
N VAL A 89 4.69 -13.50 2.00
CA VAL A 89 4.37 -14.46 0.93
C VAL A 89 4.12 -15.85 1.48
N GLN A 90 4.90 -16.28 2.47
CA GLN A 90 4.79 -17.62 3.03
C GLN A 90 3.46 -17.85 3.77
N ALA A 91 2.82 -16.78 4.23
CA ALA A 91 1.54 -16.88 4.93
C ALA A 91 0.35 -17.06 3.98
N ILE A 92 0.53 -16.84 2.68
CA ILE A 92 -0.54 -16.90 1.70
C ILE A 92 -0.84 -18.37 1.36
N PRO A 93 -2.05 -18.86 1.64
CA PRO A 93 -2.43 -20.23 1.23
C PRO A 93 -2.61 -20.31 -0.30
N ASP A 94 -2.53 -21.52 -0.86
CA ASP A 94 -2.70 -21.74 -2.29
C ASP A 94 -4.09 -21.31 -2.78
N GLU A 95 -5.08 -21.43 -1.91
CA GLU A 95 -6.46 -21.09 -2.23
C GLU A 95 -7.03 -20.17 -1.16
N VAL A 96 -7.73 -19.13 -1.62
CA VAL A 96 -8.35 -18.11 -0.77
C VAL A 96 -9.79 -17.91 -1.22
N ASN A 97 -10.72 -17.84 -0.27
CA ASN A 97 -12.12 -17.56 -0.55
C ASN A 97 -12.35 -16.04 -0.57
N CYS A 98 -13.04 -15.56 -1.59
CA CYS A 98 -13.42 -14.15 -1.67
C CYS A 98 -14.58 -13.85 -0.72
N LEU A 99 -14.40 -12.93 0.21
CA LEU A 99 -15.43 -12.55 1.17
C LEU A 99 -16.58 -11.77 0.54
N HIS A 100 -16.41 -11.24 -0.67
CA HIS A 100 -17.45 -10.49 -1.38
C HIS A 100 -18.36 -11.37 -2.23
N CYS A 101 -17.77 -12.24 -3.06
CA CYS A 101 -18.55 -13.04 -4.01
C CYS A 101 -18.60 -14.54 -3.66
N GLY A 102 -17.82 -14.98 -2.66
CA GLY A 102 -17.79 -16.38 -2.23
C GLY A 102 -16.99 -17.30 -3.13
N GLU A 103 -16.40 -16.82 -4.21
CA GLU A 103 -15.62 -17.63 -5.13
C GLU A 103 -14.30 -18.06 -4.50
N ASP A 104 -13.89 -19.32 -4.75
CA ASP A 104 -12.57 -19.80 -4.33
C ASP A 104 -11.54 -19.42 -5.40
N ILE A 105 -10.46 -18.77 -4.96
CA ILE A 105 -9.41 -18.29 -5.84
C ILE A 105 -8.21 -19.22 -5.71
N GLU A 106 -7.92 -19.97 -6.79
CA GLU A 106 -6.74 -20.81 -6.86
C GLU A 106 -5.52 -19.98 -7.20
N HIS A 107 -4.33 -20.46 -6.82
CA HIS A 107 -3.07 -19.77 -7.05
C HIS A 107 -3.13 -18.33 -6.53
N SER A 108 -3.57 -18.17 -5.29
CA SER A 108 -3.82 -16.86 -4.69
C SER A 108 -2.63 -15.93 -4.75
N LEU A 109 -1.39 -16.44 -4.68
CA LEU A 109 -0.19 -15.61 -4.77
C LEU A 109 -0.13 -14.81 -6.08
N LYS A 110 -0.64 -15.35 -7.18
CA LYS A 110 -0.67 -14.64 -8.48
C LYS A 110 -1.59 -13.43 -8.46
N ASN A 111 -2.52 -13.39 -7.51
CA ASN A 111 -3.49 -12.31 -7.36
C ASN A 111 -3.17 -11.43 -6.14
N ALA A 112 -1.96 -11.56 -5.58
CA ALA A 112 -1.54 -10.77 -4.44
C ALA A 112 -1.09 -9.39 -4.89
N ILE A 113 -1.61 -8.36 -4.24
CA ILE A 113 -1.26 -6.96 -4.48
C ILE A 113 -0.61 -6.42 -3.21
N VAL A 114 0.51 -5.75 -3.39
CA VAL A 114 1.21 -5.11 -2.27
C VAL A 114 0.46 -3.85 -1.86
N ILE A 115 0.10 -3.79 -0.59
CA ILE A 115 -0.50 -2.61 0.04
C ILE A 115 0.31 -2.28 1.29
N TYR A 116 -0.01 -1.17 1.94
CA TYR A 116 0.74 -0.72 3.11
C TYR A 116 -0.22 -0.37 4.24
N ARG A 117 0.25 -0.55 5.46
CA ARG A 117 -0.52 -0.23 6.66
C ARG A 117 0.23 0.79 7.49
N ILE A 118 -0.48 1.81 7.98
CA ILE A 118 0.09 2.83 8.88
C ILE A 118 0.36 2.18 10.26
N LEU A 119 1.58 2.28 10.71
CA LEU A 119 1.98 1.79 12.04
C LEU A 119 1.58 2.74 13.16
#